data_351e354f513d85fa6523f63fca165805
#
_entry.id   351e354f513d85fa6523f63fca165805
#
_cell.length_a   1.000
_cell.length_b   1.000
_cell.length_c   1.000
_cell.angle_alpha   90.00
_cell.angle_beta   90.00
_cell.angle_gamma   90.00
#
_symmetry.space_group_name_H-M   'P 1'
#
loop_
_entity.id
_entity.type
_entity.pdbx_description
1 polymer ?
#
loop_
_entity_poly.entity_id
_entity_poly.type
_entity_poly.pdbx_seq_one_letter_code
_entity_poly.pdbx_strand_id
1 'polypeptide(L)'
;MNLLVKPMVCCPQRFVVHLCTHSTKTYHVTSKHQNKIMEKLVGAAGGNQAAGGAGGASSYEALKKLDQQWLQMRSMTTTTQGMMMIATRKNKRRQEEEQVFDAVVCGGTLGVFLATALALKGMKVAIVERGPLRGRVQEWNVSRKELRELVKIGVLTDAELEDVIAVEFNPSRVGFDGGTEVWVKDILNLGVSPEKLIATCKKRFLGAGGVVLEGMGVSKVNVFDDAAVVLLDDGTTLVSRLILDVMGNSSPIVRQIRWGQRPDGVCLVVGTCARGFENNSTSDLIYTRTPVTQVGSSKTQYFWEAFPAGSGPRDRTTYMFTYLDATPNRPSLEQMLEDYWDLMPPYQGIKLEDVEILRVLFGLFPTYRSSPLPAAFDRILQVGDASGIQSPISFGGFAAITRHLSRLSSGLMDALESDLLDKENLALLNPYLPNLSGVWMYQRAMSVQLDINPSPDFINNLLSINFQCMEKLGDPVIRPFLQDVIQFVPQAKLLISIMVNKPLFIPQILQQVGFLPLLDWTRHFIALAAYSVLWLAIAPSLLSWVESLPKEKQYVWRRQLEAWQYGSGFDYNG
;
A
#
# COMPACT_ATOMS: atom_id res chain seq x y z
N MET A 1 42.82 -40.46 36.90
CA MET A 1 42.22 -41.15 38.07
C MET A 1 40.71 -41.14 37.85
N ASN A 2 40.21 -42.31 37.56
CA ASN A 2 38.80 -42.61 37.32
C ASN A 2 37.92 -42.27 38.52
N LEU A 3 36.66 -41.86 38.30
CA LEU A 3 35.51 -42.48 38.94
C LEU A 3 34.21 -42.05 38.25
N LEU A 4 33.61 -43.05 37.63
CA LEU A 4 32.21 -43.16 37.19
C LEU A 4 31.28 -43.18 38.40
N VAL A 5 30.09 -42.53 38.31
CA VAL A 5 28.86 -43.09 38.93
C VAL A 5 27.66 -42.74 38.05
N LYS A 6 26.91 -43.76 37.73
CA LYS A 6 25.66 -43.82 36.97
C LYS A 6 24.43 -43.51 37.87
N PRO A 7 23.21 -43.43 37.31
CA PRO A 7 22.10 -42.60 37.77
C PRO A 7 21.16 -43.30 38.77
N MET A 8 20.46 -42.51 39.55
CA MET A 8 19.29 -42.98 40.33
C MET A 8 18.00 -42.36 39.78
N VAL A 9 17.13 -43.25 39.39
CA VAL A 9 15.70 -43.06 39.13
C VAL A 9 14.97 -42.85 40.46
N CYS A 10 14.11 -41.83 40.55
CA CYS A 10 13.03 -41.79 41.52
C CYS A 10 11.80 -41.10 40.97
N CYS A 11 10.71 -41.79 41.12
CA CYS A 11 9.34 -41.54 40.69
C CYS A 11 8.63 -40.41 41.49
N PRO A 12 7.44 -39.96 41.08
CA PRO A 12 6.94 -38.59 41.24
C PRO A 12 6.13 -38.39 42.52
N GLN A 13 6.34 -37.28 43.19
CA GLN A 13 5.37 -36.77 44.16
C GLN A 13 4.50 -35.66 43.52
N ARG A 14 3.18 -35.91 43.56
CA ARG A 14 2.12 -34.97 43.21
C ARG A 14 2.14 -33.77 44.16
N PHE A 15 2.42 -32.59 43.64
CA PHE A 15 2.03 -31.34 44.31
C PHE A 15 0.71 -30.87 43.74
N VAL A 16 -0.33 -30.85 44.56
CA VAL A 16 -1.60 -30.21 44.28
C VAL A 16 -1.42 -28.73 44.56
N VAL A 17 -1.37 -27.92 43.50
CA VAL A 17 -1.46 -26.46 43.60
C VAL A 17 -2.91 -26.06 43.39
N HIS A 18 -3.52 -25.50 44.43
CA HIS A 18 -4.81 -24.82 44.33
C HIS A 18 -4.65 -23.61 43.42
N LEU A 19 -5.16 -23.71 42.18
CA LEU A 19 -5.32 -22.56 41.27
C LEU A 19 -6.65 -21.87 41.63
N CYS A 20 -6.54 -20.64 42.12
CA CYS A 20 -7.65 -19.71 42.13
C CYS A 20 -8.18 -19.54 40.71
N THR A 21 -9.39 -19.99 40.48
CA THR A 21 -10.14 -19.79 39.22
C THR A 21 -10.52 -18.32 39.07
N HIS A 22 -9.67 -17.55 38.38
CA HIS A 22 -10.17 -16.39 37.69
C HIS A 22 -10.73 -16.90 36.36
N SER A 23 -12.03 -16.72 36.21
CA SER A 23 -12.82 -17.06 35.03
C SER A 23 -12.26 -16.33 33.81
N THR A 24 -11.34 -16.94 33.10
CA THR A 24 -11.09 -16.62 31.69
C THR A 24 -12.24 -17.18 30.88
N LYS A 25 -13.18 -16.34 30.49
CA LYS A 25 -14.16 -16.70 29.46
C LYS A 25 -13.38 -16.96 28.17
N THR A 26 -13.07 -18.22 27.93
CA THR A 26 -12.66 -18.71 26.62
C THR A 26 -13.91 -18.68 25.75
N TYR A 27 -14.02 -17.66 24.90
CA TYR A 27 -15.07 -17.63 23.89
C TYR A 27 -14.74 -18.67 22.83
N HIS A 28 -15.29 -19.87 22.98
CA HIS A 28 -15.47 -20.79 21.88
C HIS A 28 -16.59 -20.21 21.00
N VAL A 29 -16.22 -19.39 20.00
CA VAL A 29 -17.13 -19.07 18.91
C VAL A 29 -17.37 -20.38 18.17
N THR A 30 -18.57 -20.87 18.26
CA THR A 30 -18.96 -22.14 17.65
C THR A 30 -18.85 -22.00 16.14
N SER A 31 -18.14 -22.91 15.48
CA SER A 31 -17.95 -23.08 14.04
C SER A 31 -19.22 -22.99 13.17
N LYS A 32 -20.39 -22.91 13.79
CA LYS A 32 -21.70 -22.79 13.14
C LYS A 32 -22.01 -21.41 12.54
N HIS A 33 -21.47 -20.30 13.08
CA HIS A 33 -21.68 -18.97 12.50
C HIS A 33 -20.76 -18.73 11.31
N GLN A 34 -19.53 -19.18 11.40
CA GLN A 34 -18.56 -19.14 10.29
C GLN A 34 -19.08 -19.85 9.04
N ASN A 35 -19.56 -21.10 9.18
CA ASN A 35 -20.05 -21.88 8.06
C ASN A 35 -21.28 -21.21 7.39
N LYS A 36 -22.22 -20.65 8.16
CA LYS A 36 -23.42 -20.02 7.57
C LYS A 36 -23.15 -18.74 6.80
N ILE A 37 -22.24 -17.88 7.26
CA ILE A 37 -21.89 -16.63 6.57
C ILE A 37 -21.05 -16.96 5.34
N MET A 38 -20.09 -17.87 5.48
CA MET A 38 -19.23 -18.30 4.37
C MET A 38 -20.01 -19.12 3.34
N GLU A 39 -20.97 -19.98 3.73
CA GLU A 39 -21.88 -20.68 2.82
C GLU A 39 -22.80 -19.73 2.06
N LYS A 40 -23.33 -18.68 2.70
CA LYS A 40 -24.10 -17.62 2.01
C LYS A 40 -23.22 -16.86 1.00
N LEU A 41 -21.96 -16.61 1.32
CA LEU A 41 -21.02 -15.92 0.45
C LEU A 41 -20.55 -16.78 -0.74
N VAL A 42 -20.40 -18.08 -0.56
CA VAL A 42 -20.13 -19.03 -1.65
C VAL A 42 -21.36 -19.15 -2.57
N GLY A 43 -22.58 -19.07 -2.00
CA GLY A 43 -23.82 -19.11 -2.77
C GLY A 43 -24.15 -17.81 -3.53
N ALA A 44 -23.71 -16.65 -3.03
CA ALA A 44 -23.94 -15.34 -3.66
C ALA A 44 -22.88 -14.98 -4.72
N ALA A 45 -21.71 -15.62 -4.71
CA ALA A 45 -20.61 -15.38 -5.63
C ALA A 45 -20.66 -16.30 -6.87
N GLY A 46 -21.82 -16.40 -7.51
CA GLY A 46 -21.97 -17.04 -8.82
C GLY A 46 -21.34 -16.23 -9.94
N GLY A 47 -20.01 -16.08 -9.95
CA GLY A 47 -19.30 -15.42 -11.03
C GLY A 47 -17.79 -15.45 -10.80
N ASN A 48 -17.04 -16.03 -11.73
CA ASN A 48 -15.58 -16.03 -11.83
C ASN A 48 -14.99 -14.63 -11.68
N GLN A 49 -14.64 -14.21 -10.46
CA GLN A 49 -13.96 -12.94 -10.22
C GLN A 49 -12.67 -13.15 -9.42
N ALA A 50 -11.63 -13.55 -10.13
CA ALA A 50 -10.26 -13.49 -9.64
C ALA A 50 -9.62 -12.16 -10.06
N ALA A 51 -9.68 -11.15 -9.21
CA ALA A 51 -8.80 -9.99 -9.34
C ALA A 51 -8.05 -9.84 -8.03
N GLY A 52 -6.71 -9.84 -8.08
CA GLY A 52 -5.87 -9.72 -6.90
C GLY A 52 -5.92 -8.32 -6.29
N GLY A 53 -5.78 -8.25 -4.97
CA GLY A 53 -5.81 -7.01 -4.18
C GLY A 53 -6.96 -7.00 -3.18
N ALA A 54 -6.95 -6.08 -2.22
CA ALA A 54 -8.02 -5.93 -1.24
C ALA A 54 -9.35 -5.68 -1.95
N GLY A 55 -10.29 -6.61 -1.86
CA GLY A 55 -11.62 -6.54 -2.48
C GLY A 55 -11.80 -7.27 -3.81
N GLY A 56 -10.81 -8.07 -4.27
CA GLY A 56 -10.91 -8.77 -5.55
C GLY A 56 -11.40 -10.20 -5.50
N ALA A 57 -11.28 -10.91 -4.37
CA ALA A 57 -11.68 -12.30 -4.24
C ALA A 57 -12.44 -12.49 -2.93
N SER A 58 -13.73 -12.76 -3.02
CA SER A 58 -14.63 -12.95 -1.90
C SER A 58 -14.80 -14.41 -1.47
N SER A 59 -13.92 -15.30 -1.93
CA SER A 59 -14.01 -16.72 -1.59
C SER A 59 -13.12 -17.08 -0.41
N TYR A 60 -13.54 -18.06 0.37
CA TYR A 60 -12.76 -18.61 1.47
C TYR A 60 -11.42 -19.20 0.99
N GLU A 61 -11.38 -19.77 -0.20
CA GLU A 61 -10.14 -20.26 -0.80
C GLU A 61 -9.12 -19.13 -1.08
N ALA A 62 -9.60 -17.97 -1.48
CA ALA A 62 -8.74 -16.82 -1.67
C ALA A 62 -8.19 -16.27 -0.33
N LEU A 63 -9.00 -16.27 0.73
CA LEU A 63 -8.55 -15.94 2.09
C LEU A 63 -7.46 -16.92 2.55
N LYS A 64 -7.68 -18.22 2.43
CA LYS A 64 -6.67 -19.25 2.76
C LYS A 64 -5.37 -19.07 1.98
N LYS A 65 -5.47 -18.79 0.68
CA LYS A 65 -4.29 -18.54 -0.16
C LYS A 65 -3.50 -17.32 0.32
N LEU A 66 -4.19 -16.26 0.73
CA LEU A 66 -3.54 -15.07 1.26
C LEU A 66 -2.93 -15.34 2.65
N ASP A 67 -3.61 -16.10 3.51
CA ASP A 67 -3.07 -16.55 4.80
C ASP A 67 -1.83 -17.44 4.65
N GLN A 68 -1.78 -18.29 3.63
CA GLN A 68 -0.58 -19.07 3.30
C GLN A 68 0.59 -18.15 2.89
N GLN A 69 0.33 -17.12 2.10
CA GLN A 69 1.37 -16.11 1.77
C GLN A 69 1.85 -15.38 3.02
N TRP A 70 0.92 -15.01 3.91
CA TRP A 70 1.25 -14.39 5.18
C TRP A 70 2.08 -15.31 6.08
N LEU A 71 1.70 -16.58 6.18
CA LEU A 71 2.46 -17.60 6.92
C LEU A 71 3.88 -17.76 6.34
N GLN A 72 4.03 -17.77 5.01
CA GLN A 72 5.34 -17.81 4.36
C GLN A 72 6.18 -16.59 4.74
N MET A 73 5.61 -15.36 4.69
CA MET A 73 6.33 -14.14 5.09
C MET A 73 6.77 -14.17 6.55
N ARG A 74 5.92 -14.68 7.47
CA ARG A 74 6.25 -14.82 8.90
C ARG A 74 7.33 -15.85 9.17
N SER A 75 7.36 -16.92 8.38
CA SER A 75 8.28 -18.06 8.56
C SER A 75 9.57 -17.93 7.74
N MET A 76 9.73 -16.88 6.92
CA MET A 76 10.93 -16.68 6.12
C MET A 76 12.18 -16.67 7.01
N THR A 77 12.98 -17.71 6.89
CA THR A 77 14.38 -17.71 7.31
C THR A 77 15.23 -17.25 6.13
N THR A 78 16.32 -16.59 6.42
CA THR A 78 17.24 -15.99 5.41
C THR A 78 17.92 -17.03 4.49
N THR A 79 17.34 -18.22 4.38
CA THR A 79 17.91 -19.34 3.63
C THR A 79 17.53 -19.23 2.16
N THR A 80 18.52 -18.98 1.35
CA THR A 80 18.52 -18.69 -0.10
C THR A 80 18.29 -19.91 -1.02
N GLN A 81 17.58 -20.94 -0.61
CA GLN A 81 17.41 -22.13 -1.46
C GLN A 81 16.18 -22.02 -2.40
N GLY A 82 16.43 -22.02 -3.71
CA GLY A 82 15.43 -22.34 -4.72
C GLY A 82 14.64 -21.19 -5.35
N MET A 83 15.11 -19.94 -5.27
CA MET A 83 14.40 -18.83 -5.92
C MET A 83 14.66 -18.83 -7.45
N MET A 84 13.58 -18.92 -8.24
CA MET A 84 13.66 -18.87 -9.69
C MET A 84 13.97 -17.43 -10.15
N MET A 85 15.05 -17.27 -10.92
CA MET A 85 15.45 -15.98 -11.49
C MET A 85 14.54 -15.65 -12.67
N ILE A 86 13.65 -14.66 -12.48
CA ILE A 86 12.72 -14.19 -13.52
C ILE A 86 13.42 -13.19 -14.46
N ALA A 87 14.13 -12.20 -13.91
CA ALA A 87 14.88 -11.23 -14.70
C ALA A 87 16.35 -11.64 -14.79
N THR A 88 16.88 -11.77 -16.02
CA THR A 88 18.27 -12.19 -16.28
C THR A 88 18.90 -11.35 -17.37
N ARG A 89 20.16 -10.90 -17.16
CA ARG A 89 20.96 -10.26 -18.22
C ARG A 89 21.52 -11.30 -19.18
N LYS A 90 21.51 -10.98 -20.48
CA LYS A 90 22.02 -11.81 -21.58
C LYS A 90 22.98 -11.02 -22.45
N ASN A 91 24.02 -11.66 -22.97
CA ASN A 91 25.09 -10.97 -23.71
C ASN A 91 24.77 -10.68 -25.18
N LYS A 92 23.90 -11.46 -25.82
CA LYS A 92 23.50 -11.23 -27.22
C LYS A 92 22.07 -11.66 -27.48
N ARG A 93 21.34 -10.82 -28.22
CA ARG A 93 20.04 -11.13 -28.81
C ARG A 93 20.26 -11.68 -30.23
N ARG A 94 19.50 -12.71 -30.63
CA ARG A 94 19.35 -13.05 -32.06
C ARG A 94 18.44 -11.97 -32.66
N GLN A 95 18.93 -11.24 -33.66
CA GLN A 95 18.10 -10.30 -34.41
C GLN A 95 17.18 -11.13 -35.31
N GLU A 96 15.92 -11.21 -34.94
CA GLU A 96 14.82 -11.58 -35.82
C GLU A 96 14.04 -10.27 -36.07
N GLU A 97 13.34 -10.17 -37.20
CA GLU A 97 12.47 -9.01 -37.51
C GLU A 97 11.22 -9.08 -36.64
N GLU A 98 11.37 -8.76 -35.35
CA GLU A 98 10.28 -8.70 -34.38
C GLU A 98 9.82 -7.25 -34.18
N GLN A 99 8.52 -7.09 -34.01
CA GLN A 99 7.96 -5.79 -33.65
C GLN A 99 8.48 -5.36 -32.27
N VAL A 100 9.24 -4.28 -32.23
CA VAL A 100 9.77 -3.71 -30.97
C VAL A 100 8.79 -2.68 -30.42
N PHE A 101 8.36 -2.88 -29.17
CA PHE A 101 7.61 -1.89 -28.40
C PHE A 101 8.56 -0.88 -27.73
N ASP A 102 8.12 0.38 -27.58
CA ASP A 102 8.85 1.33 -26.74
C ASP A 102 8.76 0.91 -25.26
N ALA A 103 7.57 0.49 -24.82
CA ALA A 103 7.37 -0.05 -23.48
C ALA A 103 6.41 -1.24 -23.46
N VAL A 104 6.72 -2.25 -22.62
CA VAL A 104 5.79 -3.31 -22.23
C VAL A 104 5.47 -3.15 -20.76
N VAL A 105 4.18 -2.99 -20.45
CA VAL A 105 3.65 -2.84 -19.10
C VAL A 105 3.19 -4.19 -18.59
N CYS A 106 3.87 -4.74 -17.62
CA CYS A 106 3.53 -6.01 -16.97
C CYS A 106 2.65 -5.73 -15.74
N GLY A 107 1.36 -6.07 -15.81
CA GLY A 107 0.34 -5.74 -14.81
C GLY A 107 -0.49 -4.52 -15.22
N GLY A 108 -1.72 -4.76 -15.65
CA GLY A 108 -2.56 -3.76 -16.30
C GLY A 108 -3.39 -2.90 -15.37
N THR A 109 -3.79 -3.37 -14.17
CA THR A 109 -4.80 -2.68 -13.34
C THR A 109 -4.41 -1.24 -13.01
N LEU A 110 -3.22 -0.98 -12.44
CA LEU A 110 -2.70 0.38 -12.27
C LEU A 110 -1.81 0.80 -13.44
N GLY A 111 -1.27 -0.17 -14.18
CA GLY A 111 -0.40 0.07 -15.33
C GLY A 111 -1.10 0.76 -16.50
N VAL A 112 -2.42 0.58 -16.65
CA VAL A 112 -3.19 1.17 -17.74
C VAL A 112 -3.12 2.71 -17.76
N PHE A 113 -3.00 3.37 -16.61
CA PHE A 113 -2.90 4.83 -16.55
C PHE A 113 -1.62 5.32 -17.23
N LEU A 114 -0.49 4.71 -16.88
CA LEU A 114 0.81 5.05 -17.43
C LEU A 114 0.91 4.62 -18.91
N ALA A 115 0.44 3.42 -19.23
CA ALA A 115 0.37 2.92 -20.62
C ALA A 115 -0.44 3.86 -21.51
N THR A 116 -1.61 4.33 -21.04
CA THR A 116 -2.46 5.28 -21.77
C THR A 116 -1.74 6.62 -21.95
N ALA A 117 -1.09 7.14 -20.90
CA ALA A 117 -0.35 8.40 -20.98
C ALA A 117 0.80 8.34 -22.01
N LEU A 118 1.52 7.22 -22.08
CA LEU A 118 2.59 7.00 -23.06
C LEU A 118 2.04 6.81 -24.49
N ALA A 119 0.99 6.01 -24.66
CA ALA A 119 0.38 5.77 -25.96
C ALA A 119 -0.23 7.05 -26.57
N LEU A 120 -0.89 7.89 -25.76
CA LEU A 120 -1.41 9.19 -26.20
C LEU A 120 -0.31 10.15 -26.68
N LYS A 121 0.94 9.91 -26.28
CA LYS A 121 2.12 10.65 -26.76
C LYS A 121 2.82 9.98 -27.95
N GLY A 122 2.21 8.94 -28.54
CA GLY A 122 2.68 8.28 -29.75
C GLY A 122 3.66 7.12 -29.52
N MET A 123 3.90 6.70 -28.27
CA MET A 123 4.74 5.53 -27.97
C MET A 123 4.01 4.23 -28.31
N LYS A 124 4.75 3.24 -28.84
CA LYS A 124 4.26 1.88 -29.05
C LYS A 124 4.26 1.12 -27.74
N VAL A 125 3.10 0.93 -27.14
CA VAL A 125 2.97 0.33 -25.80
C VAL A 125 2.13 -0.93 -25.86
N ALA A 126 2.57 -1.99 -25.17
CA ALA A 126 1.76 -3.18 -24.89
C ALA A 126 1.52 -3.33 -23.40
N ILE A 127 0.33 -3.82 -23.02
CA ILE A 127 0.00 -4.25 -21.66
C ILE A 127 -0.11 -5.78 -21.65
N VAL A 128 0.57 -6.42 -20.70
CA VAL A 128 0.43 -7.85 -20.40
C VAL A 128 -0.29 -7.98 -19.06
N GLU A 129 -1.43 -8.67 -19.05
CA GLU A 129 -2.23 -8.90 -17.84
C GLU A 129 -2.58 -10.40 -17.72
N ARG A 130 -2.28 -10.99 -16.57
CA ARG A 130 -2.49 -12.42 -16.30
C ARG A 130 -3.96 -12.84 -16.33
N GLY A 131 -4.84 -11.94 -15.94
CA GLY A 131 -6.29 -12.09 -16.01
C GLY A 131 -6.91 -11.17 -17.05
N PRO A 132 -8.24 -10.98 -17.01
CA PRO A 132 -8.87 -9.91 -17.78
C PRO A 132 -8.44 -8.55 -17.21
N LEU A 133 -8.12 -7.60 -18.08
CA LEU A 133 -7.82 -6.22 -17.70
C LEU A 133 -9.12 -5.49 -17.34
N ARG A 134 -9.47 -5.58 -16.07
CA ARG A 134 -10.64 -4.92 -15.51
C ARG A 134 -10.37 -4.45 -14.08
N GLY A 135 -11.11 -3.45 -13.64
CA GLY A 135 -11.11 -3.03 -12.25
C GLY A 135 -11.85 -4.00 -11.33
N ARG A 136 -11.55 -3.92 -10.06
CA ARG A 136 -12.33 -4.60 -9.01
C ARG A 136 -13.67 -3.89 -8.80
N VAL A 137 -14.65 -4.61 -8.23
CA VAL A 137 -15.95 -4.04 -7.89
C VAL A 137 -15.86 -3.05 -6.72
N GLN A 138 -14.96 -3.31 -5.76
CA GLN A 138 -14.77 -2.46 -4.59
C GLN A 138 -14.10 -1.14 -4.97
N GLU A 139 -14.68 -0.03 -4.53
CA GLU A 139 -14.24 1.34 -4.83
C GLU A 139 -12.80 1.60 -4.36
N TRP A 140 -12.16 2.57 -5.00
CA TRP A 140 -10.95 3.23 -4.53
C TRP A 140 -11.30 4.62 -3.98
N ASN A 141 -10.84 4.90 -2.76
CA ASN A 141 -11.03 6.22 -2.17
C ASN A 141 -9.91 7.17 -2.62
N VAL A 142 -10.30 8.38 -2.98
CA VAL A 142 -9.38 9.40 -3.47
C VAL A 142 -10.00 10.79 -3.25
N SER A 143 -9.19 11.83 -3.16
CA SER A 143 -9.67 13.21 -3.21
C SER A 143 -9.85 13.66 -4.67
N ARG A 144 -10.82 14.55 -4.92
CA ARG A 144 -11.11 15.06 -6.28
C ARG A 144 -9.87 15.66 -6.96
N LYS A 145 -9.03 16.32 -6.19
CA LYS A 145 -7.79 16.92 -6.68
C LYS A 145 -6.80 15.88 -7.23
N GLU A 146 -6.61 14.77 -6.50
CA GLU A 146 -5.74 13.67 -6.95
C GLU A 146 -6.30 13.00 -8.20
N LEU A 147 -7.63 12.80 -8.25
CA LEU A 147 -8.27 12.23 -9.44
C LEU A 147 -8.11 13.10 -10.68
N ARG A 148 -8.10 14.43 -10.52
CA ARG A 148 -7.89 15.39 -11.62
C ARG A 148 -6.50 15.32 -12.26
N GLU A 149 -5.51 14.69 -11.62
CA GLU A 149 -4.21 14.45 -12.27
C GLU A 149 -4.37 13.58 -13.52
N LEU A 150 -5.34 12.64 -13.57
CA LEU A 150 -5.65 11.87 -14.77
C LEU A 150 -6.17 12.73 -15.92
N VAL A 151 -6.90 13.80 -15.62
CA VAL A 151 -7.37 14.76 -16.65
C VAL A 151 -6.22 15.64 -17.14
N LYS A 152 -5.37 16.15 -16.25
CA LYS A 152 -4.23 16.99 -16.61
C LYS A 152 -3.29 16.35 -17.63
N ILE A 153 -3.09 15.04 -17.54
CA ILE A 153 -2.23 14.30 -18.47
C ILE A 153 -2.99 13.68 -19.65
N GLY A 154 -4.31 13.95 -19.76
CA GLY A 154 -5.14 13.52 -20.87
C GLY A 154 -5.60 12.06 -20.81
N VAL A 155 -5.38 11.34 -19.69
CA VAL A 155 -5.85 9.95 -19.51
C VAL A 155 -7.36 9.89 -19.37
N LEU A 156 -7.99 10.91 -18.79
CA LEU A 156 -9.44 11.12 -18.77
C LEU A 156 -9.81 12.50 -19.31
N THR A 157 -11.03 12.67 -19.75
CA THR A 157 -11.70 13.96 -19.91
C THR A 157 -12.41 14.33 -18.61
N ASP A 158 -12.82 15.61 -18.45
CA ASP A 158 -13.63 16.03 -17.29
C ASP A 158 -14.95 15.26 -17.19
N ALA A 159 -15.60 14.96 -18.31
CA ALA A 159 -16.83 14.16 -18.33
C ALA A 159 -16.60 12.70 -17.90
N GLU A 160 -15.52 12.08 -18.35
CA GLU A 160 -15.15 10.73 -17.94
C GLU A 160 -14.74 10.68 -16.46
N LEU A 161 -14.11 11.74 -15.94
CA LEU A 161 -13.80 11.85 -14.51
C LEU A 161 -15.08 11.83 -13.67
N GLU A 162 -16.11 12.57 -14.04
CA GLU A 162 -17.38 12.56 -13.31
C GLU A 162 -18.10 11.20 -13.43
N ASP A 163 -18.05 10.53 -14.59
CA ASP A 163 -18.69 9.21 -14.78
C ASP A 163 -18.05 8.10 -13.94
N VAL A 164 -16.76 8.17 -13.65
CA VAL A 164 -16.07 7.13 -12.83
C VAL A 164 -16.29 7.31 -11.33
N ILE A 165 -16.77 8.44 -10.86
CA ILE A 165 -17.13 8.67 -9.46
C ILE A 165 -18.42 7.91 -9.16
N ALA A 166 -18.35 6.90 -8.31
CA ALA A 166 -19.51 6.08 -7.93
C ALA A 166 -20.27 6.68 -6.75
N VAL A 167 -19.58 7.33 -5.83
CA VAL A 167 -20.15 7.95 -4.63
C VAL A 167 -19.26 9.08 -4.12
N GLU A 168 -19.90 10.14 -3.61
CA GLU A 168 -19.24 11.23 -2.90
C GLU A 168 -19.81 11.33 -1.49
N PHE A 169 -18.95 11.53 -0.50
CA PHE A 169 -19.35 11.60 0.90
C PHE A 169 -18.52 12.65 1.66
N ASN A 170 -19.15 13.32 2.60
CA ASN A 170 -18.55 14.35 3.47
C ASN A 170 -19.39 14.54 4.75
N PRO A 171 -18.79 14.91 5.87
CA PRO A 171 -17.34 14.94 6.14
C PRO A 171 -16.78 13.55 6.45
N SER A 172 -15.44 13.47 6.56
CA SER A 172 -14.73 12.29 6.99
C SER A 172 -14.24 12.45 8.43
N ARG A 173 -14.32 11.38 9.22
CA ARG A 173 -13.98 11.36 10.64
C ARG A 173 -12.62 10.68 10.89
N VAL A 174 -11.90 11.25 11.88
CA VAL A 174 -10.78 10.60 12.55
C VAL A 174 -11.09 10.58 14.04
N GLY A 175 -10.96 9.43 14.72
CA GLY A 175 -11.30 9.34 16.14
C GLY A 175 -10.64 8.17 16.85
N PHE A 176 -10.25 8.42 18.12
CA PHE A 176 -9.57 7.44 18.97
C PHE A 176 -10.14 7.50 20.38
N ASP A 177 -10.09 6.37 21.10
CA ASP A 177 -10.58 6.32 22.47
C ASP A 177 -9.84 7.31 23.39
N GLY A 178 -10.60 7.93 24.30
CA GLY A 178 -10.09 8.99 25.19
C GLY A 178 -9.80 10.33 24.51
N GLY A 179 -10.07 10.49 23.21
CA GLY A 179 -9.88 11.71 22.44
C GLY A 179 -11.16 12.30 21.89
N THR A 180 -11.03 13.49 21.29
CA THR A 180 -12.09 14.14 20.51
C THR A 180 -12.08 13.59 19.09
N GLU A 181 -13.24 13.54 18.46
CA GLU A 181 -13.35 13.23 17.03
C GLU A 181 -12.99 14.47 16.22
N VAL A 182 -12.13 14.29 15.22
CA VAL A 182 -11.72 15.33 14.27
C VAL A 182 -12.43 15.09 12.95
N TRP A 183 -13.10 16.11 12.44
CA TRP A 183 -13.86 16.07 11.21
C TRP A 183 -13.20 16.91 10.12
N VAL A 184 -12.96 16.30 8.97
CA VAL A 184 -12.33 16.93 7.81
C VAL A 184 -13.24 16.84 6.59
N LYS A 185 -13.09 17.79 5.65
CA LYS A 185 -13.86 17.82 4.40
C LYS A 185 -12.94 17.68 3.20
N ASP A 186 -13.47 17.09 2.14
CA ASP A 186 -12.83 16.98 0.81
C ASP A 186 -11.48 16.24 0.83
N ILE A 187 -11.34 15.28 1.73
CA ILE A 187 -10.18 14.39 1.85
C ILE A 187 -10.64 12.95 1.71
N LEU A 188 -10.12 12.25 0.72
CA LEU A 188 -10.46 10.85 0.39
C LEU A 188 -11.97 10.59 0.36
N ASN A 189 -12.72 11.60 -0.08
CA ASN A 189 -14.16 11.67 0.00
C ASN A 189 -14.90 11.21 -1.27
N LEU A 190 -14.18 10.69 -2.25
CA LEU A 190 -14.73 10.08 -3.46
C LEU A 190 -14.48 8.59 -3.45
N GLY A 191 -15.55 7.80 -3.64
CA GLY A 191 -15.47 6.41 -4.02
C GLY A 191 -15.50 6.31 -5.56
N VAL A 192 -14.37 6.01 -6.16
CA VAL A 192 -14.23 5.82 -7.61
C VAL A 192 -14.50 4.37 -7.96
N SER A 193 -15.27 4.09 -9.02
CA SER A 193 -15.47 2.75 -9.56
C SER A 193 -14.23 2.29 -10.35
N PRO A 194 -13.45 1.32 -9.85
CA PRO A 194 -12.32 0.80 -10.60
C PRO A 194 -12.74 0.11 -11.90
N GLU A 195 -13.90 -0.51 -11.94
CA GLU A 195 -14.44 -1.14 -13.17
C GLU A 195 -14.59 -0.11 -14.28
N LYS A 196 -15.32 0.99 -14.02
CA LYS A 196 -15.52 2.05 -15.00
C LYS A 196 -14.22 2.74 -15.37
N LEU A 197 -13.39 3.07 -14.38
CA LEU A 197 -12.12 3.78 -14.60
C LEU A 197 -11.17 2.96 -15.48
N ILE A 198 -10.96 1.69 -15.16
CA ILE A 198 -10.08 0.81 -15.96
C ILE A 198 -10.67 0.58 -17.36
N ALA A 199 -11.97 0.37 -17.49
CA ALA A 199 -12.62 0.20 -18.80
C ALA A 199 -12.46 1.45 -19.67
N THR A 200 -12.64 2.65 -19.11
CA THR A 200 -12.45 3.93 -19.80
C THR A 200 -11.00 4.09 -20.25
N CYS A 201 -10.04 3.88 -19.35
CA CYS A 201 -8.62 3.98 -19.70
C CYS A 201 -8.21 2.92 -20.73
N LYS A 202 -8.67 1.67 -20.62
CA LYS A 202 -8.43 0.61 -21.61
C LYS A 202 -8.95 1.02 -23.00
N LYS A 203 -10.17 1.57 -23.07
CA LYS A 203 -10.76 2.05 -24.32
C LYS A 203 -9.88 3.16 -24.97
N ARG A 204 -9.43 4.12 -24.17
CA ARG A 204 -8.56 5.21 -24.64
C ARG A 204 -7.19 4.69 -25.06
N PHE A 205 -6.61 3.76 -24.32
CA PHE A 205 -5.35 3.09 -24.64
C PHE A 205 -5.40 2.39 -25.99
N LEU A 206 -6.44 1.56 -26.21
CA LEU A 206 -6.65 0.87 -27.49
C LEU A 206 -6.89 1.87 -28.62
N GLY A 207 -7.67 2.92 -28.38
CA GLY A 207 -7.91 4.01 -29.36
C GLY A 207 -6.65 4.80 -29.72
N ALA A 208 -5.64 4.84 -28.85
CA ALA A 208 -4.31 5.41 -29.10
C ALA A 208 -3.33 4.43 -29.77
N GLY A 209 -3.79 3.26 -30.20
CA GLY A 209 -2.95 2.23 -30.87
C GLY A 209 -2.21 1.29 -29.90
N GLY A 210 -2.55 1.31 -28.61
CA GLY A 210 -1.99 0.38 -27.64
C GLY A 210 -2.46 -1.06 -27.84
N VAL A 211 -1.66 -2.02 -27.39
CA VAL A 211 -1.94 -3.46 -27.49
C VAL A 211 -2.17 -4.05 -26.09
N VAL A 212 -3.22 -4.86 -25.93
CA VAL A 212 -3.53 -5.54 -24.65
C VAL A 212 -3.50 -7.05 -24.86
N LEU A 213 -2.67 -7.75 -24.07
CA LEU A 213 -2.59 -9.21 -24.00
C LEU A 213 -3.14 -9.65 -22.65
N GLU A 214 -4.36 -10.19 -22.67
CA GLU A 214 -5.07 -10.67 -21.48
C GLU A 214 -4.97 -12.19 -21.35
N GLY A 215 -5.06 -12.70 -20.12
CA GLY A 215 -4.97 -14.13 -19.83
C GLY A 215 -3.55 -14.68 -19.91
N MET A 216 -2.55 -13.80 -19.91
CA MET A 216 -1.14 -14.17 -20.11
C MET A 216 -0.28 -13.65 -18.96
N GLY A 217 0.41 -14.55 -18.28
CA GLY A 217 1.36 -14.23 -17.22
C GLY A 217 2.78 -14.04 -17.74
N VAL A 218 3.58 -13.26 -17.02
CA VAL A 218 5.01 -13.11 -17.29
C VAL A 218 5.76 -14.27 -16.66
N SER A 219 6.40 -15.11 -17.48
CA SER A 219 7.21 -16.24 -17.02
C SER A 219 8.69 -15.88 -16.86
N LYS A 220 9.22 -15.01 -17.74
CA LYS A 220 10.63 -14.62 -17.73
C LYS A 220 10.87 -13.28 -18.41
N VAL A 221 11.92 -12.56 -17.99
CA VAL A 221 12.44 -11.37 -18.66
C VAL A 221 13.93 -11.55 -18.93
N ASN A 222 14.34 -11.43 -20.18
CA ASN A 222 15.74 -11.40 -20.57
C ASN A 222 16.12 -9.97 -20.95
N VAL A 223 17.13 -9.41 -20.31
CA VAL A 223 17.63 -8.05 -20.55
C VAL A 223 18.89 -8.14 -21.41
N PHE A 224 18.90 -7.41 -22.50
CA PHE A 224 20.01 -7.24 -23.43
C PHE A 224 20.46 -5.76 -23.45
N ASP A 225 21.58 -5.48 -24.08
CA ASP A 225 22.08 -4.10 -24.13
C ASP A 225 21.16 -3.18 -24.97
N ASP A 226 20.50 -3.73 -26.00
CA ASP A 226 19.63 -2.99 -26.94
C ASP A 226 18.14 -3.13 -26.64
N ALA A 227 17.71 -4.16 -25.90
CA ALA A 227 16.30 -4.43 -25.64
C ALA A 227 16.09 -5.32 -24.39
N ALA A 228 14.84 -5.44 -23.96
CA ALA A 228 14.38 -6.48 -23.06
C ALA A 228 13.34 -7.36 -23.75
N VAL A 229 13.37 -8.66 -23.48
CA VAL A 229 12.45 -9.66 -24.04
C VAL A 229 11.65 -10.28 -22.93
N VAL A 230 10.32 -10.10 -22.96
CA VAL A 230 9.37 -10.74 -22.04
C VAL A 230 8.91 -12.05 -22.66
N LEU A 231 9.06 -13.14 -21.93
CA LEU A 231 8.48 -14.44 -22.26
C LEU A 231 7.20 -14.62 -21.44
N LEU A 232 6.10 -14.92 -22.10
CA LEU A 232 4.80 -15.19 -21.49
C LEU A 232 4.59 -16.68 -21.20
N ASP A 233 3.56 -17.02 -20.42
CA ASP A 233 3.28 -18.39 -19.98
C ASP A 233 2.89 -19.32 -21.15
N ASP A 234 2.36 -18.76 -22.24
CA ASP A 234 1.99 -19.49 -23.46
C ASP A 234 3.17 -19.66 -24.45
N GLY A 235 4.35 -19.13 -24.10
CA GLY A 235 5.54 -19.16 -24.96
C GLY A 235 5.68 -17.94 -25.89
N THR A 236 4.69 -17.04 -25.93
CA THR A 236 4.78 -15.78 -26.70
C THR A 236 5.92 -14.90 -26.15
N THR A 237 6.64 -14.27 -27.06
CA THR A 237 7.70 -13.31 -26.72
C THR A 237 7.34 -11.91 -27.18
N LEU A 238 7.65 -10.93 -26.35
CA LEU A 238 7.52 -9.51 -26.67
C LEU A 238 8.89 -8.83 -26.53
N VAL A 239 9.29 -8.12 -27.55
CA VAL A 239 10.53 -7.33 -27.55
C VAL A 239 10.19 -5.88 -27.23
N SER A 240 10.90 -5.29 -26.28
CA SER A 240 10.66 -3.93 -25.82
C SER A 240 11.95 -3.20 -25.52
N ARG A 241 11.95 -1.89 -25.69
CA ARG A 241 13.05 -1.04 -25.21
C ARG A 241 13.03 -0.94 -23.67
N LEU A 242 11.83 -0.92 -23.05
CA LEU A 242 11.63 -0.77 -21.62
C LEU A 242 10.52 -1.69 -21.12
N ILE A 243 10.70 -2.31 -19.97
CA ILE A 243 9.69 -3.05 -19.22
C ILE A 243 9.27 -2.22 -18.01
N LEU A 244 7.96 -2.02 -17.86
CA LEU A 244 7.37 -1.41 -16.67
C LEU A 244 6.74 -2.52 -15.83
N ASP A 245 7.34 -2.82 -14.69
CA ASP A 245 6.83 -3.80 -13.73
C ASP A 245 5.78 -3.12 -12.83
N VAL A 246 4.51 -3.38 -13.12
CA VAL A 246 3.34 -2.88 -12.38
C VAL A 246 2.55 -4.05 -11.78
N MET A 247 3.22 -5.18 -11.54
CA MET A 247 2.59 -6.40 -10.98
C MET A 247 2.39 -6.34 -9.46
N GLY A 248 2.60 -5.16 -8.85
CA GLY A 248 2.35 -4.90 -7.45
C GLY A 248 3.30 -5.62 -6.49
N ASN A 249 2.88 -5.73 -5.22
CA ASN A 249 3.67 -6.38 -4.16
C ASN A 249 3.96 -7.87 -4.44
N SER A 250 3.19 -8.49 -5.32
CA SER A 250 3.36 -9.90 -5.71
C SER A 250 4.28 -10.09 -6.91
N SER A 251 4.85 -9.02 -7.47
CA SER A 251 5.75 -9.09 -8.61
C SER A 251 6.88 -10.11 -8.37
N PRO A 252 7.09 -11.05 -9.30
CA PRO A 252 8.21 -11.98 -9.21
C PRO A 252 9.57 -11.28 -9.40
N ILE A 253 9.60 -10.16 -10.12
CA ILE A 253 10.81 -9.32 -10.26
C ILE A 253 11.15 -8.63 -8.94
N VAL A 254 10.15 -8.05 -8.26
CA VAL A 254 10.32 -7.44 -6.94
C VAL A 254 10.79 -8.48 -5.92
N ARG A 255 10.22 -9.69 -5.93
CA ARG A 255 10.68 -10.78 -5.06
C ARG A 255 12.13 -11.17 -5.34
N GLN A 256 12.56 -11.17 -6.59
CA GLN A 256 13.95 -11.40 -6.97
C GLN A 256 14.88 -10.29 -6.46
N ILE A 257 14.49 -9.01 -6.60
CA ILE A 257 15.27 -7.87 -6.14
C ILE A 257 15.40 -7.89 -4.62
N ARG A 258 14.31 -8.12 -3.91
CA ARG A 258 14.28 -8.15 -2.44
C ARG A 258 14.81 -9.44 -1.82
N TRP A 259 15.13 -10.43 -2.61
CA TRP A 259 15.79 -11.70 -2.29
C TRP A 259 15.69 -12.14 -0.83
N GLY A 260 14.57 -12.74 -0.45
CA GLY A 260 14.37 -13.25 0.92
C GLY A 260 14.30 -12.18 2.01
N GLN A 261 14.30 -10.90 1.66
CA GLN A 261 14.10 -9.82 2.62
C GLN A 261 12.70 -9.92 3.20
N ARG A 262 12.63 -10.07 4.52
CA ARG A 262 11.36 -10.00 5.25
C ARG A 262 10.86 -8.55 5.25
N PRO A 263 9.55 -8.30 5.08
CA PRO A 263 9.03 -6.95 5.22
C PRO A 263 9.28 -6.40 6.63
N ASP A 264 9.56 -5.12 6.71
CA ASP A 264 9.77 -4.39 7.98
C ASP A 264 8.44 -4.19 8.73
N GLY A 265 7.35 -4.11 8.00
CA GLY A 265 5.99 -4.04 8.52
C GLY A 265 4.99 -4.64 7.55
N VAL A 266 3.79 -4.92 8.05
CA VAL A 266 2.67 -5.43 7.25
C VAL A 266 1.40 -4.79 7.77
N CYS A 267 0.49 -4.41 6.86
CA CYS A 267 -0.89 -4.15 7.19
C CYS A 267 -1.74 -5.34 6.77
N LEU A 268 -2.47 -5.92 7.71
CA LEU A 268 -3.53 -6.89 7.45
C LEU A 268 -4.87 -6.18 7.48
N VAL A 269 -5.72 -6.49 6.52
CA VAL A 269 -7.05 -5.91 6.39
C VAL A 269 -8.08 -7.00 6.19
N VAL A 270 -9.19 -6.91 6.92
CA VAL A 270 -10.42 -7.68 6.67
C VAL A 270 -11.60 -6.72 6.69
N GLY A 271 -12.70 -7.07 6.03
CA GLY A 271 -13.85 -6.19 6.00
C GLY A 271 -15.00 -6.72 5.19
N THR A 272 -16.03 -5.90 5.08
CA THR A 272 -17.21 -6.18 4.24
C THR A 272 -17.67 -4.94 3.50
N CYS A 273 -18.34 -5.14 2.37
CA CYS A 273 -19.33 -4.23 1.87
C CYS A 273 -20.71 -4.83 2.18
N ALA A 274 -21.56 -4.09 2.87
CA ALA A 274 -22.86 -4.57 3.33
C ALA A 274 -23.93 -3.50 3.12
N ARG A 275 -25.17 -3.95 2.96
CA ARG A 275 -26.40 -3.15 2.84
C ARG A 275 -27.16 -3.16 4.16
N GLY A 276 -27.77 -2.03 4.53
CA GLY A 276 -28.62 -1.91 5.74
C GLY A 276 -28.31 -0.67 6.57
N PHE A 277 -27.42 0.20 6.11
CA PHE A 277 -27.01 1.42 6.84
C PHE A 277 -27.95 2.59 6.52
N GLU A 278 -28.69 3.06 7.54
CA GLU A 278 -29.63 4.18 7.37
C GLU A 278 -28.90 5.53 7.24
N ASN A 279 -27.86 5.75 8.05
CA ASN A 279 -27.06 6.97 8.06
C ASN A 279 -25.74 6.73 7.35
N ASN A 280 -25.68 7.01 6.04
CA ASN A 280 -24.58 6.61 5.18
C ASN A 280 -24.06 7.78 4.32
N SER A 281 -23.80 8.94 4.95
CA SER A 281 -23.30 10.14 4.26
C SER A 281 -21.86 10.53 4.64
N THR A 282 -21.31 9.94 5.70
CA THR A 282 -20.00 10.25 6.25
C THR A 282 -19.08 9.05 6.19
N SER A 283 -17.77 9.30 6.29
CA SER A 283 -16.76 8.23 6.35
C SER A 283 -15.91 8.31 7.62
N ASP A 284 -15.26 7.21 7.94
CA ASP A 284 -14.16 7.15 8.91
C ASP A 284 -12.86 6.89 8.13
N LEU A 285 -11.88 7.79 8.21
CA LEU A 285 -10.57 7.61 7.58
C LEU A 285 -9.67 6.71 8.42
N ILE A 286 -9.66 6.95 9.73
CA ILE A 286 -9.03 6.08 10.72
C ILE A 286 -9.76 6.27 12.06
N TYR A 287 -10.20 5.15 12.61
CA TYR A 287 -10.99 5.17 13.84
C TYR A 287 -10.70 3.94 14.68
N THR A 288 -10.63 4.10 16.01
CA THR A 288 -10.65 2.98 16.95
C THR A 288 -11.07 3.42 18.33
N ARG A 289 -11.84 2.58 19.02
CA ARG A 289 -12.18 2.67 20.43
C ARG A 289 -11.81 1.42 21.22
N THR A 290 -11.15 0.48 20.56
CA THR A 290 -10.69 -0.74 21.22
C THR A 290 -9.28 -0.54 21.79
N PRO A 291 -8.99 -1.05 23.00
CA PRO A 291 -7.61 -1.13 23.49
C PRO A 291 -6.83 -2.19 22.71
N VAL A 292 -5.53 -2.27 23.01
CA VAL A 292 -4.71 -3.41 22.55
C VAL A 292 -5.35 -4.72 22.99
N THR A 293 -5.66 -5.58 22.03
CA THR A 293 -6.41 -6.82 22.23
C THR A 293 -5.51 -8.03 22.12
N GLN A 294 -5.73 -9.05 22.97
CA GLN A 294 -5.07 -10.34 22.88
C GLN A 294 -5.73 -11.18 21.78
N VAL A 295 -4.97 -11.62 20.79
CA VAL A 295 -5.43 -12.48 19.69
C VAL A 295 -4.55 -13.74 19.67
N GLY A 296 -5.07 -14.86 20.13
CA GLY A 296 -4.30 -16.07 20.31
C GLY A 296 -3.09 -15.86 21.23
N SER A 297 -1.88 -16.09 20.72
CA SER A 297 -0.61 -15.84 21.42
C SER A 297 -0.05 -14.41 21.19
N SER A 298 -0.73 -13.58 20.41
CA SER A 298 -0.29 -12.24 20.00
C SER A 298 -1.11 -11.15 20.64
N LYS A 299 -0.58 -9.91 20.59
CA LYS A 299 -1.30 -8.70 20.90
C LYS A 299 -1.40 -7.84 19.64
N THR A 300 -2.57 -7.20 19.43
CA THR A 300 -2.79 -6.35 18.27
C THR A 300 -3.64 -5.14 18.62
N GLN A 301 -3.52 -4.07 17.85
CA GLN A 301 -4.41 -2.91 17.85
C GLN A 301 -5.20 -2.94 16.58
N TYR A 302 -6.53 -2.94 16.68
CA TYR A 302 -7.41 -2.83 15.53
C TYR A 302 -7.78 -1.38 15.24
N PHE A 303 -7.86 -1.07 13.96
CA PHE A 303 -8.33 0.21 13.42
C PHE A 303 -9.45 -0.04 12.42
N TRP A 304 -10.26 0.99 12.20
CA TRP A 304 -11.39 0.97 11.30
C TRP A 304 -11.27 2.06 10.25
N GLU A 305 -11.69 1.72 9.04
CA GLU A 305 -12.01 2.62 7.97
C GLU A 305 -13.40 2.24 7.45
N ALA A 306 -14.29 3.22 7.24
CA ALA A 306 -15.62 2.93 6.73
C ALA A 306 -16.14 4.09 5.89
N PHE A 307 -16.82 3.77 4.79
CA PHE A 307 -17.34 4.77 3.85
C PHE A 307 -18.54 4.24 3.06
N PRO A 308 -19.41 5.15 2.55
CA PRO A 308 -20.48 4.80 1.64
C PRO A 308 -19.97 4.08 0.41
N ALA A 309 -20.67 3.07 -0.07
CA ALA A 309 -20.34 2.35 -1.29
C ALA A 309 -21.26 2.77 -2.44
N GLY A 310 -20.74 2.81 -3.66
CA GLY A 310 -21.49 3.22 -4.85
C GLY A 310 -22.53 2.20 -5.34
N SER A 311 -22.60 1.02 -4.72
CA SER A 311 -23.58 -0.02 -5.06
C SER A 311 -25.01 0.29 -4.60
N GLY A 312 -25.19 1.25 -3.68
CA GLY A 312 -26.51 1.68 -3.22
C GLY A 312 -26.46 2.68 -2.07
N PRO A 313 -27.53 3.45 -1.84
CA PRO A 313 -27.54 4.54 -0.84
C PRO A 313 -27.43 4.03 0.60
N ARG A 314 -27.75 2.75 0.85
CA ARG A 314 -27.63 2.10 2.16
C ARG A 314 -26.47 1.12 2.22
N ASP A 315 -25.58 1.11 1.23
CA ASP A 315 -24.44 0.22 1.12
C ASP A 315 -23.20 0.91 1.70
N ARG A 316 -22.49 0.23 2.59
CA ARG A 316 -21.31 0.75 3.28
C ARG A 316 -20.19 -0.28 3.26
N THR A 317 -19.01 0.18 2.93
CA THR A 317 -17.78 -0.58 3.11
C THR A 317 -17.23 -0.31 4.49
N THR A 318 -16.84 -1.37 5.20
CA THR A 318 -16.21 -1.30 6.52
C THR A 318 -14.98 -2.19 6.50
N TYR A 319 -13.81 -1.61 6.75
CA TYR A 319 -12.56 -2.32 6.94
C TYR A 319 -12.14 -2.30 8.41
N MET A 320 -11.65 -3.44 8.89
CA MET A 320 -10.84 -3.54 10.09
C MET A 320 -9.42 -3.90 9.70
N PHE A 321 -8.45 -3.15 10.19
CA PHE A 321 -7.05 -3.37 9.84
C PHE A 321 -6.13 -3.26 11.06
N THR A 322 -4.92 -3.78 10.91
CA THR A 322 -3.89 -3.70 11.92
C THR A 322 -2.50 -3.64 11.29
N TYR A 323 -1.58 -2.98 11.99
CA TYR A 323 -0.16 -2.94 11.60
C TYR A 323 0.64 -3.91 12.45
N LEU A 324 1.44 -4.75 11.81
CA LEU A 324 2.21 -5.81 12.44
C LEU A 324 3.63 -5.85 11.88
N ASP A 325 4.54 -6.43 12.64
CA ASP A 325 5.79 -6.98 12.08
C ASP A 325 5.56 -8.40 11.53
N ALA A 326 6.47 -8.89 10.70
CA ALA A 326 6.37 -10.22 10.11
C ALA A 326 6.97 -11.31 11.02
N THR A 327 6.62 -11.34 12.31
CA THR A 327 7.05 -12.38 13.26
C THR A 327 6.11 -13.60 13.26
N PRO A 328 6.58 -14.80 13.61
CA PRO A 328 5.77 -16.02 13.54
C PRO A 328 4.48 -15.99 14.39
N ASN A 329 4.49 -15.28 15.52
CA ASN A 329 3.39 -15.29 16.49
C ASN A 329 2.25 -14.29 16.18
N ARG A 330 2.24 -13.67 15.01
CA ARG A 330 1.19 -12.72 14.62
C ARG A 330 -0.08 -13.44 14.15
N PRO A 331 -1.28 -12.82 14.29
CA PRO A 331 -2.54 -13.45 13.91
C PRO A 331 -2.63 -13.72 12.41
N SER A 332 -3.48 -14.66 12.02
CA SER A 332 -3.88 -14.89 10.63
C SER A 332 -4.98 -13.91 10.21
N LEU A 333 -5.22 -13.79 8.90
CA LEU A 333 -6.37 -13.07 8.37
C LEU A 333 -7.69 -13.73 8.77
N GLU A 334 -7.71 -15.06 8.87
CA GLU A 334 -8.88 -15.82 9.31
C GLU A 334 -9.23 -15.47 10.76
N GLN A 335 -8.26 -15.43 11.68
CA GLN A 335 -8.47 -15.00 13.07
C GLN A 335 -8.99 -13.55 13.15
N MET A 336 -8.43 -12.65 12.33
CA MET A 336 -8.92 -11.28 12.27
C MET A 336 -10.35 -11.19 11.74
N LEU A 337 -10.71 -12.02 10.76
CA LEU A 337 -12.07 -12.04 10.23
C LEU A 337 -13.08 -12.57 11.26
N GLU A 338 -12.67 -13.48 12.14
CA GLU A 338 -13.47 -13.90 13.30
C GLU A 338 -13.73 -12.74 14.26
N ASP A 339 -12.67 -12.02 14.66
CA ASP A 339 -12.80 -10.83 15.51
C ASP A 339 -13.63 -9.71 14.85
N TYR A 340 -13.56 -9.59 13.51
CA TYR A 340 -14.34 -8.61 12.76
C TYR A 340 -15.86 -8.79 12.95
N TRP A 341 -16.37 -10.04 12.94
CA TRP A 341 -17.79 -10.29 13.09
C TRP A 341 -18.34 -9.91 14.47
N ASP A 342 -17.48 -9.94 15.50
CA ASP A 342 -17.85 -9.55 16.86
C ASP A 342 -17.69 -8.03 17.08
N LEU A 343 -16.72 -7.39 16.42
CA LEU A 343 -16.36 -6.00 16.65
C LEU A 343 -17.05 -5.01 15.71
N MET A 344 -17.41 -5.41 14.48
CA MET A 344 -18.03 -4.53 13.50
C MET A 344 -19.44 -4.04 13.93
N PRO A 345 -20.35 -4.89 14.46
CA PRO A 345 -21.68 -4.45 14.87
C PRO A 345 -21.65 -3.33 15.93
N PRO A 346 -20.93 -3.42 17.05
CA PRO A 346 -20.86 -2.32 18.02
C PRO A 346 -20.14 -1.08 17.47
N TYR A 347 -19.16 -1.25 16.56
CA TYR A 347 -18.50 -0.12 15.91
C TYR A 347 -19.47 0.67 15.02
N GLN A 348 -20.27 -0.01 14.22
CA GLN A 348 -21.23 0.61 13.29
C GLN A 348 -22.58 0.94 13.94
N GLY A 349 -22.84 0.51 15.20
CA GLY A 349 -24.10 0.72 15.89
C GLY A 349 -25.27 -0.05 15.25
N ILE A 350 -25.01 -1.24 14.72
CA ILE A 350 -25.97 -2.10 14.03
C ILE A 350 -25.98 -3.50 14.63
N LYS A 351 -26.93 -4.33 14.21
CA LYS A 351 -26.88 -5.78 14.44
C LYS A 351 -26.51 -6.49 13.16
N LEU A 352 -25.74 -7.57 13.26
CA LEU A 352 -25.29 -8.35 12.09
C LEU A 352 -26.48 -8.96 11.32
N GLU A 353 -27.58 -9.26 11.99
CA GLU A 353 -28.81 -9.79 11.41
C GLU A 353 -29.59 -8.76 10.56
N ASP A 354 -29.36 -7.46 10.79
CA ASP A 354 -30.04 -6.35 10.11
C ASP A 354 -29.33 -5.95 8.80
N VAL A 355 -28.18 -6.54 8.49
CA VAL A 355 -27.41 -6.21 7.30
C VAL A 355 -27.26 -7.39 6.34
N GLU A 356 -27.32 -7.08 5.06
CA GLU A 356 -27.02 -8.00 3.96
C GLU A 356 -25.55 -7.84 3.57
N ILE A 357 -24.74 -8.88 3.75
CA ILE A 357 -23.33 -8.87 3.33
C ILE A 357 -23.25 -9.08 1.81
N LEU A 358 -22.82 -8.05 1.11
CA LEU A 358 -22.65 -8.06 -0.34
C LEU A 358 -21.31 -8.67 -0.76
N ARG A 359 -20.24 -8.36 -0.02
CA ARG A 359 -18.88 -8.85 -0.26
C ARG A 359 -18.10 -8.96 1.05
N VAL A 360 -17.21 -9.94 1.14
CA VAL A 360 -16.14 -9.99 2.15
C VAL A 360 -14.85 -9.55 1.51
N LEU A 361 -14.07 -8.75 2.23
CA LEU A 361 -12.88 -8.07 1.75
C LEU A 361 -11.69 -8.46 2.63
N PHE A 362 -10.53 -8.67 2.03
CA PHE A 362 -9.31 -8.95 2.78
C PHE A 362 -8.08 -8.53 1.99
N GLY A 363 -7.01 -8.18 2.69
CA GLY A 363 -5.78 -7.70 2.09
C GLY A 363 -4.56 -7.93 2.97
N LEU A 364 -3.41 -8.00 2.31
CA LEU A 364 -2.09 -8.12 2.90
C LEU A 364 -1.15 -7.15 2.19
N PHE A 365 -0.63 -6.18 2.91
CA PHE A 365 0.21 -5.11 2.36
C PHE A 365 1.56 -5.06 3.07
N PRO A 366 2.63 -5.61 2.47
CA PRO A 366 3.96 -5.53 3.04
C PRO A 366 4.57 -4.15 2.87
N THR A 367 5.33 -3.72 3.85
CA THR A 367 6.08 -2.47 3.87
C THR A 367 7.56 -2.74 4.03
N TYR A 368 8.37 -1.96 3.33
CA TYR A 368 9.82 -2.00 3.42
C TYR A 368 10.36 -0.59 3.65
N ARG A 369 11.27 -0.42 4.61
CA ARG A 369 11.93 0.87 4.87
C ARG A 369 12.75 1.38 3.68
N SER A 370 13.28 0.44 2.87
CA SER A 370 13.98 0.75 1.63
C SER A 370 13.00 0.99 0.47
N SER A 371 12.10 1.95 0.62
CA SER A 371 11.13 2.37 -0.40
C SER A 371 11.27 3.87 -0.68
N PRO A 372 11.05 4.33 -1.93
CA PRO A 372 10.79 3.52 -3.14
C PRO A 372 11.97 2.62 -3.53
N LEU A 373 11.67 1.50 -4.21
CA LEU A 373 12.66 0.57 -4.70
C LEU A 373 13.34 1.15 -5.95
N PRO A 374 14.66 1.40 -5.94
CA PRO A 374 15.36 1.87 -7.14
C PRO A 374 15.41 0.76 -8.19
N ALA A 375 15.54 1.13 -9.47
CA ALA A 375 15.73 0.18 -10.55
C ALA A 375 16.98 -0.69 -10.30
N ALA A 376 16.83 -2.01 -10.42
CA ALA A 376 17.91 -2.98 -10.18
C ALA A 376 18.47 -3.60 -11.46
N PHE A 377 17.78 -3.43 -12.57
CA PHE A 377 18.13 -3.93 -13.90
C PHE A 377 18.04 -2.80 -14.92
N ASP A 378 18.91 -2.85 -15.93
CA ASP A 378 18.73 -2.05 -17.13
C ASP A 378 17.39 -2.41 -17.77
N ARG A 379 16.73 -1.43 -18.39
CA ARG A 379 15.46 -1.63 -19.13
C ARG A 379 14.30 -2.22 -18.33
N ILE A 380 14.35 -2.18 -16.99
CA ILE A 380 13.22 -2.59 -16.12
C ILE A 380 13.03 -1.54 -15.03
N LEU A 381 11.82 -0.96 -14.95
CA LEU A 381 11.43 -0.06 -13.88
C LEU A 381 10.20 -0.58 -13.14
N GLN A 382 10.26 -0.64 -11.82
CA GLN A 382 9.12 -0.91 -10.94
C GLN A 382 8.26 0.35 -10.82
N VAL A 383 6.92 0.19 -10.90
CA VAL A 383 5.96 1.30 -10.82
C VAL A 383 4.81 0.93 -9.89
N GLY A 384 4.22 1.91 -9.22
CA GLY A 384 3.13 1.72 -8.27
C GLY A 384 3.56 0.87 -7.08
N ASP A 385 2.72 -0.05 -6.63
CA ASP A 385 3.01 -0.93 -5.49
C ASP A 385 4.26 -1.80 -5.68
N ALA A 386 4.64 -2.10 -6.92
CA ALA A 386 5.88 -2.81 -7.21
C ALA A 386 7.13 -1.99 -6.85
N SER A 387 7.06 -0.67 -6.94
CA SER A 387 8.13 0.22 -6.48
C SER A 387 8.09 0.50 -4.96
N GLY A 388 6.98 0.19 -4.30
CA GLY A 388 6.77 0.55 -2.90
C GLY A 388 6.57 2.04 -2.68
N ILE A 389 5.98 2.75 -3.66
CA ILE A 389 5.73 4.20 -3.57
C ILE A 389 4.50 4.55 -2.72
N GLN A 390 3.65 3.58 -2.41
CA GLN A 390 2.51 3.77 -1.53
C GLN A 390 2.95 4.03 -0.09
N SER A 391 2.16 4.85 0.60
CA SER A 391 2.37 5.10 2.03
C SER A 391 2.23 3.80 2.86
N PRO A 392 3.10 3.57 3.84
CA PRO A 392 2.99 2.44 4.76
C PRO A 392 1.83 2.56 5.76
N ILE A 393 1.12 3.69 5.79
CA ILE A 393 -0.05 3.91 6.65
C ILE A 393 -1.35 3.65 5.90
N SER A 394 -1.57 4.33 4.78
CA SER A 394 -2.83 4.25 4.03
C SER A 394 -2.89 3.09 3.04
N PHE A 395 -1.72 2.62 2.55
CA PHE A 395 -1.61 1.66 1.44
C PHE A 395 -2.39 2.06 0.18
N GLY A 396 -2.58 3.36 -0.01
CA GLY A 396 -3.32 3.97 -1.11
C GLY A 396 -2.54 3.91 -2.43
N GLY A 397 -2.34 2.72 -3.02
CA GLY A 397 -1.59 2.54 -4.26
C GLY A 397 -2.16 3.35 -5.43
N PHE A 398 -3.49 3.49 -5.52
CA PHE A 398 -4.14 4.31 -6.55
C PHE A 398 -3.82 5.80 -6.38
N ALA A 399 -3.99 6.36 -5.20
CA ALA A 399 -3.67 7.77 -4.93
C ALA A 399 -2.17 8.05 -5.12
N ALA A 400 -1.31 7.12 -4.69
CA ALA A 400 0.14 7.26 -4.87
C ALA A 400 0.54 7.28 -6.35
N ILE A 401 0.02 6.36 -7.19
CA ILE A 401 0.36 6.36 -8.61
C ILE A 401 -0.19 7.59 -9.33
N THR A 402 -1.41 8.03 -9.03
CA THR A 402 -2.02 9.23 -9.61
C THR A 402 -1.19 10.48 -9.30
N ARG A 403 -0.79 10.66 -8.04
CA ARG A 403 0.08 11.77 -7.62
C ARG A 403 1.39 11.83 -8.40
N HIS A 404 1.99 10.68 -8.68
CA HIS A 404 3.28 10.59 -9.37
C HIS A 404 3.18 10.43 -10.90
N LEU A 405 1.97 10.33 -11.46
CA LEU A 405 1.76 9.92 -12.85
C LEU A 405 2.32 10.93 -13.85
N SER A 406 2.15 12.23 -13.61
CA SER A 406 2.66 13.30 -14.48
C SER A 406 4.19 13.24 -14.59
N ARG A 407 4.92 13.20 -13.45
CA ARG A 407 6.37 13.12 -13.46
C ARG A 407 6.90 11.81 -14.05
N LEU A 408 6.23 10.67 -13.75
CA LEU A 408 6.63 9.37 -14.28
C LEU A 408 6.43 9.30 -15.79
N SER A 409 5.29 9.75 -16.31
CA SER A 409 5.05 9.74 -17.75
C SER A 409 6.01 10.66 -18.50
N SER A 410 6.28 11.85 -17.99
CA SER A 410 7.26 12.78 -18.57
C SER A 410 8.69 12.21 -18.52
N GLY A 411 9.09 11.68 -17.36
CA GLY A 411 10.43 11.14 -17.17
C GLY A 411 10.70 9.89 -18.00
N LEU A 412 9.68 9.04 -18.19
CA LEU A 412 9.79 7.87 -19.07
C LEU A 412 9.91 8.29 -20.54
N MET A 413 9.18 9.33 -20.97
CA MET A 413 9.33 9.90 -22.30
C MET A 413 10.76 10.40 -22.53
N ASP A 414 11.27 11.24 -21.62
CA ASP A 414 12.64 11.77 -21.68
C ASP A 414 13.69 10.62 -21.75
N ALA A 415 13.51 9.56 -20.93
CA ALA A 415 14.39 8.40 -20.90
C ALA A 415 14.35 7.59 -22.22
N LEU A 416 13.15 7.34 -22.75
CA LEU A 416 12.95 6.62 -24.02
C LEU A 416 13.50 7.41 -25.22
N GLU A 417 13.26 8.70 -25.28
CA GLU A 417 13.75 9.57 -26.37
C GLU A 417 15.28 9.66 -26.41
N SER A 418 15.92 9.64 -25.24
CA SER A 418 17.38 9.76 -25.10
C SER A 418 18.10 8.41 -24.91
N ASP A 419 17.37 7.29 -24.95
CA ASP A 419 17.84 5.91 -24.67
C ASP A 419 18.59 5.77 -23.30
N LEU A 420 18.16 6.54 -22.30
CA LEU A 420 18.70 6.52 -20.93
C LEU A 420 17.99 5.42 -20.12
N LEU A 421 18.18 4.17 -20.53
CA LEU A 421 17.44 3.00 -20.02
C LEU A 421 18.30 2.05 -19.17
N ASP A 422 19.52 2.45 -18.84
CA ASP A 422 20.33 1.77 -17.83
C ASP A 422 19.73 1.95 -16.44
N LYS A 423 20.08 1.07 -15.50
CA LYS A 423 19.49 1.07 -14.15
C LYS A 423 19.81 2.35 -13.35
N GLU A 424 20.96 2.98 -13.61
CA GLU A 424 21.37 4.22 -12.94
C GLU A 424 20.42 5.38 -13.32
N ASN A 425 20.13 5.54 -14.61
CA ASN A 425 19.20 6.54 -15.10
C ASN A 425 17.74 6.22 -14.72
N LEU A 426 17.32 4.96 -14.83
CA LEU A 426 15.98 4.55 -14.41
C LEU A 426 15.75 4.70 -12.90
N ALA A 427 16.79 4.53 -12.06
CA ALA A 427 16.69 4.74 -10.63
C ALA A 427 16.31 6.19 -10.26
N LEU A 428 16.61 7.17 -11.12
CA LEU A 428 16.20 8.56 -10.93
C LEU A 428 14.68 8.78 -11.01
N LEU A 429 13.94 7.84 -11.60
CA LEU A 429 12.47 7.84 -11.64
C LEU A 429 11.85 7.32 -10.34
N ASN A 430 12.59 6.53 -9.56
CA ASN A 430 12.23 6.09 -8.21
C ASN A 430 13.25 6.64 -7.18
N PRO A 431 13.36 7.98 -7.06
CA PRO A 431 14.35 8.59 -6.18
C PRO A 431 14.03 8.34 -4.71
N TYR A 432 15.03 8.55 -3.87
CA TYR A 432 14.80 8.64 -2.44
C TYR A 432 13.83 9.79 -2.11
N LEU A 433 12.77 9.48 -1.36
CA LEU A 433 11.73 10.40 -0.94
C LEU A 433 11.68 10.45 0.60
N PRO A 434 12.34 11.42 1.26
CA PRO A 434 12.39 11.48 2.72
C PRO A 434 11.02 11.60 3.38
N ASN A 435 10.05 12.26 2.74
CA ASN A 435 8.67 12.34 3.21
C ASN A 435 7.95 10.97 3.23
N LEU A 436 8.29 10.05 2.33
CA LEU A 436 7.75 8.69 2.30
C LEU A 436 8.55 7.76 3.23
N SER A 437 9.88 7.78 3.14
CA SER A 437 10.74 6.90 3.94
C SER A 437 10.58 7.14 5.45
N GLY A 438 10.27 8.38 5.87
CA GLY A 438 9.99 8.73 7.27
C GLY A 438 8.66 8.19 7.80
N VAL A 439 7.69 7.89 6.93
CA VAL A 439 6.33 7.45 7.33
C VAL A 439 6.33 6.06 7.98
N TRP A 440 7.30 5.21 7.65
CA TRP A 440 7.43 3.89 8.26
C TRP A 440 7.45 3.94 9.81
N MET A 441 8.02 4.98 10.40
CA MET A 441 8.03 5.13 11.86
C MET A 441 6.62 5.25 12.44
N TYR A 442 5.69 5.92 11.74
CA TYR A 442 4.29 6.02 12.20
C TYR A 442 3.62 4.65 12.19
N GLN A 443 3.81 3.87 11.12
CA GLN A 443 3.33 2.50 11.08
C GLN A 443 3.87 1.69 12.27
N ARG A 444 5.17 1.81 12.57
CA ARG A 444 5.77 1.14 13.72
C ARG A 444 5.18 1.61 15.05
N ALA A 445 4.93 2.90 15.22
CA ALA A 445 4.32 3.46 16.43
C ALA A 445 2.88 2.96 16.65
N MET A 446 2.17 2.65 15.59
CA MET A 446 0.81 2.09 15.59
C MET A 446 0.78 0.56 15.67
N SER A 447 1.92 -0.11 15.58
CA SER A 447 2.06 -1.57 15.69
C SER A 447 2.40 -1.96 17.12
N VAL A 448 1.68 -2.93 17.68
CA VAL A 448 2.00 -3.47 19.00
C VAL A 448 3.30 -4.26 18.94
N GLN A 449 4.31 -3.83 19.67
CA GLN A 449 5.59 -4.54 19.79
C GLN A 449 5.45 -5.68 20.79
N LEU A 450 5.87 -6.90 20.43
CA LEU A 450 5.69 -8.09 21.29
C LEU A 450 6.67 -8.14 22.47
N ASP A 451 7.81 -7.49 22.33
CA ASP A 451 8.87 -7.39 23.35
C ASP A 451 8.64 -6.26 24.37
N ILE A 452 7.65 -5.42 24.12
CA ILE A 452 7.24 -4.32 24.99
C ILE A 452 5.82 -4.62 25.49
N ASN A 453 5.54 -4.24 26.75
CA ASN A 453 4.20 -4.36 27.32
C ASN A 453 3.63 -2.95 27.60
N PRO A 454 3.21 -2.22 26.54
CA PRO A 454 2.65 -0.88 26.71
C PRO A 454 1.29 -0.94 27.41
N SER A 455 0.86 0.20 27.96
CA SER A 455 -0.53 0.34 28.41
C SER A 455 -1.48 -0.05 27.28
N PRO A 456 -2.58 -0.77 27.56
CA PRO A 456 -3.58 -1.14 26.55
C PRO A 456 -4.07 0.04 25.70
N ASP A 457 -4.15 1.23 26.29
CA ASP A 457 -4.65 2.45 25.64
C ASP A 457 -3.54 3.32 25.04
N PHE A 458 -2.29 2.86 25.05
CA PHE A 458 -1.15 3.69 24.64
C PHE A 458 -1.30 4.18 23.20
N ILE A 459 -1.69 3.31 22.25
CA ILE A 459 -1.83 3.67 20.81
C ILE A 459 -3.00 4.63 20.62
N ASN A 460 -4.14 4.39 21.29
CA ASN A 460 -5.27 5.32 21.28
C ASN A 460 -4.85 6.71 21.78
N ASN A 461 -4.16 6.79 22.90
CA ASN A 461 -3.66 8.04 23.47
C ASN A 461 -2.66 8.74 22.54
N LEU A 462 -1.74 7.98 21.93
CA LEU A 462 -0.75 8.52 20.98
C LEU A 462 -1.44 9.19 19.79
N LEU A 463 -2.37 8.51 19.17
CA LEU A 463 -3.08 8.99 17.99
C LEU A 463 -4.02 10.15 18.35
N SER A 464 -4.74 10.04 19.45
CA SER A 464 -5.59 11.10 19.97
C SER A 464 -4.81 12.41 20.19
N ILE A 465 -3.64 12.34 20.84
CA ILE A 465 -2.78 13.52 21.08
C ILE A 465 -2.30 14.11 19.74
N ASN A 466 -1.85 13.26 18.81
CA ASN A 466 -1.36 13.70 17.51
C ASN A 466 -2.45 14.45 16.73
N PHE A 467 -3.64 13.86 16.60
CA PHE A 467 -4.73 14.46 15.83
C PHE A 467 -5.33 15.70 16.49
N GLN A 468 -5.41 15.75 17.83
CA GLN A 468 -5.78 16.98 18.55
C GLN A 468 -4.78 18.12 18.31
N CYS A 469 -3.47 17.82 18.29
CA CYS A 469 -2.46 18.81 17.95
C CYS A 469 -2.55 19.25 16.47
N MET A 470 -2.80 18.33 15.54
CA MET A 470 -3.00 18.67 14.13
C MET A 470 -4.24 19.53 13.91
N GLU A 471 -5.36 19.21 14.57
CA GLU A 471 -6.59 20.00 14.53
C GLU A 471 -6.37 21.44 14.98
N LYS A 472 -5.67 21.62 16.12
CA LYS A 472 -5.30 22.96 16.62
C LYS A 472 -4.38 23.74 15.69
N LEU A 473 -3.52 23.04 14.95
CA LEU A 473 -2.62 23.64 13.95
C LEU A 473 -3.33 23.91 12.62
N GLY A 474 -4.49 23.31 12.41
CA GLY A 474 -5.40 23.54 11.29
C GLY A 474 -5.05 22.81 10.00
N ASP A 475 -5.79 23.14 8.96
CA ASP A 475 -5.74 22.54 7.62
C ASP A 475 -4.33 22.40 7.02
N PRO A 476 -3.43 23.38 7.13
CA PRO A 476 -2.08 23.24 6.56
C PRO A 476 -1.25 22.10 7.14
N VAL A 477 -1.66 21.53 8.28
CA VAL A 477 -0.98 20.40 8.92
C VAL A 477 -1.74 19.10 8.73
N ILE A 478 -3.06 19.11 8.97
CA ILE A 478 -3.85 17.89 8.97
C ILE A 478 -4.16 17.37 7.55
N ARG A 479 -4.47 18.27 6.60
CA ARG A 479 -4.87 17.87 5.24
C ARG A 479 -3.74 17.15 4.47
N PRO A 480 -2.52 17.70 4.36
CA PRO A 480 -1.44 16.97 3.69
C PRO A 480 -1.09 15.66 4.39
N PHE A 481 -1.12 15.63 5.73
CA PHE A 481 -0.87 14.40 6.49
C PHE A 481 -1.86 13.28 6.15
N LEU A 482 -3.16 13.58 6.10
CA LEU A 482 -4.20 12.60 5.76
C LEU A 482 -4.19 12.17 4.27
N GLN A 483 -3.48 12.91 3.42
CA GLN A 483 -3.25 12.57 2.00
C GLN A 483 -1.83 12.02 1.76
N ASP A 484 -1.19 11.49 2.80
CA ASP A 484 0.15 10.87 2.76
C ASP A 484 1.27 11.81 2.29
N VAL A 485 1.11 13.11 2.48
CA VAL A 485 2.14 14.10 2.13
C VAL A 485 2.72 14.72 3.39
N ILE A 486 3.85 14.19 3.82
CA ILE A 486 4.57 14.75 4.96
C ILE A 486 5.44 15.91 4.49
N GLN A 487 5.29 17.08 5.14
CA GLN A 487 6.07 18.29 4.88
C GLN A 487 6.86 18.69 6.13
N PHE A 488 8.05 19.26 5.94
CA PHE A 488 8.94 19.56 7.08
C PHE A 488 8.32 20.54 8.09
N VAL A 489 7.82 21.70 7.65
CA VAL A 489 7.31 22.74 8.56
C VAL A 489 6.06 22.30 9.30
N PRO A 490 5.02 21.73 8.67
CA PRO A 490 3.89 21.13 9.35
C PRO A 490 4.30 20.07 10.39
N GLN A 491 5.21 19.17 10.03
CA GLN A 491 5.68 18.11 10.90
C GLN A 491 6.47 18.65 12.10
N ALA A 492 7.35 19.65 11.90
CA ALA A 492 8.08 20.29 12.98
C ALA A 492 7.14 21.00 13.96
N LYS A 493 6.13 21.73 13.45
CA LYS A 493 5.09 22.36 14.29
C LYS A 493 4.33 21.33 15.12
N LEU A 494 3.97 20.19 14.52
CA LEU A 494 3.29 19.11 15.22
C LEU A 494 4.15 18.55 16.36
N LEU A 495 5.42 18.24 16.11
CA LEU A 495 6.35 17.73 17.12
C LEU A 495 6.53 18.72 18.28
N ILE A 496 6.71 20.01 17.98
CA ILE A 496 6.82 21.06 19.01
C ILE A 496 5.53 21.13 19.81
N SER A 497 4.37 21.09 19.14
CA SER A 497 3.06 21.11 19.82
C SER A 497 2.90 19.93 20.79
N ILE A 498 3.31 18.72 20.40
CA ILE A 498 3.26 17.54 21.28
C ILE A 498 4.24 17.70 22.45
N MET A 499 5.49 18.12 22.19
CA MET A 499 6.49 18.33 23.24
C MET A 499 6.04 19.36 24.30
N VAL A 500 5.39 20.42 23.86
CA VAL A 500 4.91 21.48 24.79
C VAL A 500 3.65 21.04 25.56
N ASN A 501 2.68 20.42 24.86
CA ASN A 501 1.40 20.10 25.48
C ASN A 501 1.40 18.78 26.26
N LYS A 502 2.28 17.82 25.91
CA LYS A 502 2.33 16.47 26.50
C LYS A 502 3.78 15.98 26.71
N PRO A 503 4.64 16.72 27.44
CA PRO A 503 6.06 16.38 27.58
C PRO A 503 6.30 15.00 28.22
N LEU A 504 5.45 14.59 29.16
CA LEU A 504 5.55 13.29 29.84
C LEU A 504 5.22 12.09 28.93
N PHE A 505 4.68 12.34 27.73
CA PHE A 505 4.37 11.28 26.77
C PHE A 505 5.58 10.91 25.88
N ILE A 506 6.58 11.80 25.79
CA ILE A 506 7.78 11.57 24.95
C ILE A 506 8.55 10.31 25.35
N PRO A 507 8.84 10.04 26.64
CA PRO A 507 9.51 8.78 27.03
C PRO A 507 8.73 7.52 26.61
N GLN A 508 7.40 7.57 26.64
CA GLN A 508 6.56 6.44 26.24
C GLN A 508 6.64 6.20 24.73
N ILE A 509 6.66 7.27 23.92
CA ILE A 509 6.90 7.18 22.46
C ILE A 509 8.26 6.55 22.17
N LEU A 510 9.31 7.00 22.87
CA LEU A 510 10.67 6.47 22.72
C LEU A 510 10.74 4.97 23.05
N GLN A 511 10.03 4.55 24.11
CA GLN A 511 9.94 3.15 24.49
C GLN A 511 9.21 2.32 23.40
N GLN A 512 8.11 2.82 22.87
CA GLN A 512 7.29 2.14 21.86
C GLN A 512 8.02 2.01 20.52
N VAL A 513 8.64 3.08 20.06
CA VAL A 513 9.32 3.10 18.75
C VAL A 513 10.69 2.43 18.81
N GLY A 514 11.41 2.64 19.88
CA GLY A 514 12.80 2.20 20.06
C GLY A 514 13.81 3.24 19.55
N PHE A 515 15.02 3.20 20.13
CA PHE A 515 16.07 4.20 19.86
C PHE A 515 16.61 4.15 18.42
N LEU A 516 16.91 2.96 17.89
CA LEU A 516 17.46 2.81 16.54
C LEU A 516 16.48 3.24 15.43
N PRO A 517 15.19 2.85 15.47
CA PRO A 517 14.19 3.39 14.54
C PRO A 517 14.04 4.91 14.62
N LEU A 518 14.16 5.49 15.81
CA LEU A 518 14.11 6.94 15.96
C LEU A 518 15.31 7.64 15.32
N LEU A 519 16.51 7.09 15.45
CA LEU A 519 17.70 7.62 14.77
C LEU A 519 17.57 7.56 13.24
N ASP A 520 17.05 6.46 12.72
CA ASP A 520 16.77 6.31 11.29
C ASP A 520 15.74 7.35 10.83
N TRP A 521 14.66 7.51 11.56
CA TRP A 521 13.64 8.53 11.28
C TRP A 521 14.23 9.95 11.34
N THR A 522 15.09 10.26 12.31
CA THR A 522 15.74 11.56 12.44
C THR A 522 16.57 11.90 11.20
N ARG A 523 17.25 10.91 10.62
CA ARG A 523 17.95 11.07 9.33
C ARG A 523 16.99 11.46 8.21
N HIS A 524 15.82 10.81 8.11
CA HIS A 524 14.80 11.15 7.11
C HIS A 524 14.21 12.53 7.37
N PHE A 525 14.02 12.91 8.62
CA PHE A 525 13.50 14.22 8.98
C PHE A 525 14.48 15.36 8.65
N ILE A 526 15.79 15.15 8.87
CA ILE A 526 16.85 16.08 8.42
C ILE A 526 16.88 16.16 6.89
N ALA A 527 16.79 15.04 6.20
CA ALA A 527 16.74 15.00 4.75
C ALA A 527 15.48 15.72 4.20
N LEU A 528 14.35 15.60 4.87
CA LEU A 528 13.12 16.33 4.54
C LEU A 528 13.32 17.85 4.65
N ALA A 529 13.99 18.31 5.71
CA ALA A 529 14.37 19.72 5.86
C ALA A 529 15.29 20.18 4.72
N ALA A 530 16.34 19.40 4.42
CA ALA A 530 17.29 19.70 3.36
C ALA A 530 16.61 19.78 1.99
N TYR A 531 15.72 18.82 1.64
CA TYR A 531 14.97 18.82 0.40
C TYR A 531 14.02 20.02 0.31
N SER A 532 13.42 20.41 1.42
CA SER A 532 12.58 21.63 1.49
C SER A 532 13.39 22.88 1.17
N VAL A 533 14.60 23.03 1.72
CA VAL A 533 15.49 24.15 1.43
C VAL A 533 15.97 24.12 -0.03
N LEU A 534 16.40 22.95 -0.52
CA LEU A 534 16.85 22.79 -1.90
C LEU A 534 15.75 23.15 -2.91
N TRP A 535 14.52 22.71 -2.66
CA TRP A 535 13.40 23.05 -3.53
C TRP A 535 13.03 24.55 -3.48
N LEU A 536 12.89 25.13 -2.29
CA LEU A 536 12.45 26.51 -2.13
C LEU A 536 13.50 27.56 -2.49
N ALA A 537 14.76 27.32 -2.13
CA ALA A 537 15.82 28.32 -2.27
C ALA A 537 16.73 28.10 -3.49
N ILE A 538 16.95 26.85 -3.91
CA ILE A 538 17.94 26.52 -4.94
C ILE A 538 17.26 26.17 -6.28
N ALA A 539 16.20 25.34 -6.28
CA ALA A 539 15.57 24.89 -7.50
C ALA A 539 15.12 26.02 -8.44
N PRO A 540 14.53 27.14 -7.97
CA PRO A 540 14.12 28.22 -8.88
C PRO A 540 15.25 28.82 -9.71
N SER A 541 16.46 28.90 -9.14
CA SER A 541 17.65 29.42 -9.85
C SER A 541 18.24 28.42 -10.85
N LEU A 542 17.93 27.12 -10.70
CA LEU A 542 18.45 26.08 -11.58
C LEU A 542 17.54 25.81 -12.80
N LEU A 543 16.26 26.16 -12.78
CA LEU A 543 15.30 25.81 -13.84
C LEU A 543 15.78 26.29 -15.22
N SER A 544 16.12 27.56 -15.36
CA SER A 544 16.58 28.13 -16.64
C SER A 544 17.95 27.57 -17.08
N TRP A 545 18.82 27.29 -16.13
CA TRP A 545 20.11 26.68 -16.41
C TRP A 545 19.95 25.25 -16.91
N VAL A 546 19.07 24.45 -16.29
CA VAL A 546 18.78 23.06 -16.71
C VAL A 546 18.31 23.03 -18.16
N GLU A 547 17.43 23.97 -18.57
CA GLU A 547 16.96 24.04 -19.95
C GLU A 547 18.06 24.36 -20.98
N SER A 548 19.20 24.89 -20.54
CA SER A 548 20.36 25.18 -21.41
C SER A 548 21.32 23.97 -21.55
N LEU A 549 21.13 22.90 -20.80
CA LEU A 549 22.02 21.73 -20.81
C LEU A 549 21.74 20.80 -22.00
N PRO A 550 22.70 19.91 -22.38
CA PRO A 550 22.43 18.78 -23.26
C PRO A 550 21.34 17.87 -22.70
N LYS A 551 20.57 17.19 -23.57
CA LYS A 551 19.37 16.40 -23.21
C LYS A 551 19.62 15.38 -22.08
N GLU A 552 20.74 14.64 -22.11
CA GLU A 552 21.07 13.66 -21.07
C GLU A 552 21.26 14.34 -19.70
N LYS A 553 21.91 15.51 -19.67
CA LYS A 553 22.08 16.28 -18.42
C LYS A 553 20.78 16.94 -17.99
N GLN A 554 19.94 17.40 -18.95
CA GLN A 554 18.60 17.90 -18.63
C GLN A 554 17.78 16.80 -17.95
N TYR A 555 17.79 15.55 -18.46
CA TYR A 555 17.11 14.43 -17.85
C TYR A 555 17.52 14.25 -16.37
N VAL A 556 18.81 14.14 -16.09
CA VAL A 556 19.32 13.92 -14.73
C VAL A 556 18.89 15.06 -13.79
N TRP A 557 19.04 16.31 -14.22
CA TRP A 557 18.72 17.46 -13.37
C TRP A 557 17.23 17.65 -13.16
N ARG A 558 16.38 17.41 -14.18
CA ARG A 558 14.93 17.43 -14.03
C ARG A 558 14.47 16.38 -13.02
N ARG A 559 15.00 15.16 -13.08
CA ARG A 559 14.72 14.09 -12.08
C ARG A 559 15.20 14.48 -10.68
N GLN A 560 16.33 15.16 -10.58
CA GLN A 560 16.82 15.64 -9.28
C GLN A 560 15.92 16.75 -8.70
N LEU A 561 15.46 17.69 -9.51
CA LEU A 561 14.52 18.74 -9.08
C LEU A 561 13.19 18.13 -8.64
N GLU A 562 12.67 17.16 -9.40
CA GLU A 562 11.46 16.42 -9.02
C GLU A 562 11.66 15.66 -7.69
N ALA A 563 12.83 15.05 -7.48
CA ALA A 563 13.12 14.37 -6.21
C ALA A 563 13.06 15.35 -5.03
N TRP A 564 13.57 16.57 -5.18
CA TRP A 564 13.47 17.60 -4.13
C TRP A 564 12.02 18.04 -3.91
N GLN A 565 11.26 18.27 -4.99
CA GLN A 565 9.86 18.70 -4.92
C GLN A 565 8.98 17.64 -4.24
N TYR A 566 8.97 16.43 -4.80
CA TYR A 566 8.12 15.34 -4.32
C TYR A 566 8.58 14.80 -2.97
N GLY A 567 9.90 14.74 -2.74
CA GLY A 567 10.48 14.27 -1.48
C GLY A 567 10.27 15.23 -0.31
N SER A 568 10.05 16.51 -0.57
CA SER A 568 9.68 17.52 0.44
C SER A 568 8.18 17.77 0.55
N GLY A 569 7.36 17.17 -0.34
CA GLY A 569 5.91 17.35 -0.38
C GLY A 569 5.45 18.67 -0.97
N PHE A 570 6.31 19.41 -1.69
CA PHE A 570 5.93 20.67 -2.36
C PHE A 570 5.23 20.48 -3.72
N ASP A 571 5.01 19.23 -4.16
CA ASP A 571 4.06 18.89 -5.20
C ASP A 571 2.60 18.97 -4.70
N TYR A 572 2.39 18.91 -3.39
CA TYR A 572 1.10 19.10 -2.76
C TYR A 572 0.71 20.59 -2.76
N ASN A 573 -0.24 20.93 -3.60
CA ASN A 573 -0.85 22.25 -3.65
C ASN A 573 -2.20 22.19 -2.92
N GLY A 574 -2.27 22.56 -1.65
CA GLY A 574 -3.41 22.50 -0.73
C GLY A 574 -4.74 23.07 -1.25
#